data_bfe877386bc4bca2102ea758bc0cec15
#
_entry.id   bfe877386bc4bca2102ea758bc0cec15
#
_cell.length_a   1.000
_cell.length_b   1.000
_cell.length_c   1.000
_cell.angle_alpha   90.00
_cell.angle_beta   90.00
_cell.angle_gamma   90.00
#
_symmetry.space_group_name_H-M   'P 1'
#
loop_
_entity.id
_entity.type
_entity.pdbx_description
1 polymer ?
#
loop_
_entity_poly.entity_id
_entity_poly.type
_entity_poly.pdbx_seq_one_letter_code
_entity_poly.pdbx_strand_id
1 'polypeptide(L)'
;MSPANLGAHINEAMSGSGDLPRADDGNIALEVSDLLYAETQEPLRKRIVGNTVEVVGQFLSGSTRDEFKLVRMFMWCCAADARPIYVSVAHASLGDVSDLEWVKVIGKAEFSIDDGQTRVLLKADSVDRADPPEEAMLY
;
A
#
# COMPACT_ATOMS: atom_id res chain seq x y z
N MET A 1 7.97 14.33 9.77
CA MET A 1 8.95 13.27 9.77
C MET A 1 9.62 13.10 8.44
N SER A 2 10.86 12.75 8.46
CA SER A 2 11.65 12.65 7.24
C SER A 2 11.35 11.37 6.46
N PRO A 3 11.73 11.34 5.17
CA PRO A 3 11.67 10.11 4.37
C PRO A 3 12.41 8.93 4.98
N ALA A 4 13.28 9.16 5.96
CA ALA A 4 14.02 8.09 6.61
C ALA A 4 13.08 7.08 7.29
N ASN A 5 11.96 7.55 7.83
CA ASN A 5 10.99 6.63 8.44
C ASN A 5 10.26 5.78 7.40
N LEU A 6 10.03 6.35 6.23
CA LEU A 6 9.42 5.60 5.14
C LEU A 6 10.27 4.40 4.75
N GLY A 7 11.59 4.57 4.73
CA GLY A 7 12.49 3.52 4.28
C GLY A 7 13.08 2.65 5.38
N ALA A 8 12.82 2.93 6.66
CA ALA A 8 13.57 2.29 7.74
C ALA A 8 13.54 0.77 7.68
N HIS A 9 12.36 0.16 7.70
CA HIS A 9 12.27 -1.30 7.65
C HIS A 9 12.47 -1.85 6.22
N ILE A 10 12.19 -1.03 5.23
CA ILE A 10 12.43 -1.40 3.83
C ILE A 10 13.94 -1.51 3.58
N ASN A 11 14.71 -0.56 4.10
CA ASN A 11 16.16 -0.60 3.99
C ASN A 11 16.75 -1.86 4.64
N GLU A 12 16.23 -2.26 5.79
CA GLU A 12 16.59 -3.52 6.41
C GLU A 12 16.31 -4.71 5.50
N ALA A 13 15.12 -4.76 4.93
CA ALA A 13 14.73 -5.83 4.04
C ALA A 13 15.58 -5.86 2.77
N MET A 14 15.95 -4.70 2.25
CA MET A 14 16.75 -4.57 1.03
C MET A 14 18.23 -4.85 1.26
N SER A 15 18.74 -4.62 2.44
CA SER A 15 20.16 -4.82 2.73
C SER A 15 20.54 -6.27 2.95
N GLY A 16 19.66 -7.18 2.72
CA GLY A 16 20.10 -8.49 2.34
C GLY A 16 19.59 -9.68 3.09
N SER A 17 19.56 -9.73 4.36
CA SER A 17 19.24 -10.97 5.07
C SER A 17 17.86 -10.99 5.69
N GLY A 18 17.15 -9.86 5.67
CA GLY A 18 15.86 -9.78 6.32
C GLY A 18 14.70 -10.05 5.37
N ASP A 19 13.73 -10.79 5.83
CA ASP A 19 12.47 -10.93 5.11
C ASP A 19 11.62 -9.67 5.31
N LEU A 20 10.72 -9.43 4.36
CA LEU A 20 9.73 -8.38 4.53
C LEU A 20 8.79 -8.72 5.68
N PRO A 21 8.20 -7.70 6.36
CA PRO A 21 7.27 -7.95 7.46
C PRO A 21 6.12 -8.84 7.03
N ARG A 22 5.68 -9.72 7.92
CA ARG A 22 4.58 -10.63 7.64
C ARG A 22 3.45 -10.42 8.63
N ALA A 23 2.23 -10.50 8.11
CA ALA A 23 1.03 -10.52 8.94
C ALA A 23 0.83 -11.90 9.56
N ASP A 24 -0.13 -12.01 10.48
CA ASP A 24 -0.42 -13.26 11.17
C ASP A 24 -0.79 -14.40 10.23
N ASP A 25 -1.38 -14.08 9.08
CA ASP A 25 -1.77 -15.07 8.05
C ASP A 25 -0.62 -15.45 7.12
N GLY A 26 0.57 -14.91 7.32
CA GLY A 26 1.74 -15.18 6.51
C GLY A 26 1.91 -14.30 5.29
N ASN A 27 0.96 -13.43 5.00
CA ASN A 27 1.05 -12.50 3.89
C ASN A 27 2.06 -11.39 4.21
N ILE A 28 2.67 -10.82 3.19
CA ILE A 28 3.59 -9.70 3.40
C ILE A 28 2.77 -8.47 3.81
N ALA A 29 3.05 -7.95 5.00
CA ALA A 29 2.34 -6.77 5.50
C ALA A 29 3.08 -5.52 5.04
N LEU A 30 2.41 -4.71 4.23
CA LEU A 30 2.99 -3.49 3.67
C LEU A 30 2.07 -2.31 3.93
N GLU A 31 2.67 -1.12 3.91
CA GLU A 31 1.93 0.13 3.90
C GLU A 31 1.77 0.63 2.46
N VAL A 32 0.81 1.53 2.26
CA VAL A 32 0.62 2.17 0.96
C VAL A 32 1.94 2.82 0.49
N SER A 33 2.65 3.46 1.39
CA SER A 33 3.94 4.09 1.08
C SER A 33 4.98 3.07 0.60
N ASP A 34 4.96 1.85 1.13
CA ASP A 34 5.89 0.81 0.71
C ASP A 34 5.67 0.42 -0.75
N LEU A 35 4.40 0.31 -1.16
CA LEU A 35 4.08 -0.01 -2.55
C LEU A 35 4.49 1.10 -3.49
N LEU A 36 4.29 2.35 -3.10
CA LEU A 36 4.72 3.49 -3.91
C LEU A 36 6.25 3.56 -4.01
N TYR A 37 6.93 3.27 -2.92
CA TYR A 37 8.39 3.22 -2.92
C TYR A 37 8.90 2.15 -3.88
N ALA A 38 8.21 1.02 -3.94
CA ALA A 38 8.59 -0.08 -4.84
C ALA A 38 8.49 0.29 -6.32
N GLU A 39 7.72 1.33 -6.67
CA GLU A 39 7.65 1.82 -8.05
C GLU A 39 9.03 2.28 -8.55
N THR A 40 9.86 2.78 -7.65
CA THR A 40 11.19 3.29 -8.01
C THR A 40 12.33 2.41 -7.51
N GLN A 41 12.04 1.35 -6.75
CA GLN A 41 13.06 0.50 -6.15
C GLN A 41 12.91 -0.92 -6.62
N GLU A 42 13.68 -1.27 -7.65
CA GLU A 42 13.62 -2.59 -8.26
C GLU A 42 13.86 -3.75 -7.28
N PRO A 43 14.84 -3.68 -6.36
CA PRO A 43 15.03 -4.79 -5.41
C PRO A 43 13.81 -5.06 -4.53
N LEU A 44 13.12 -4.01 -4.09
CA LEU A 44 11.90 -4.18 -3.31
C LEU A 44 10.78 -4.73 -4.18
N ARG A 45 10.63 -4.19 -5.38
CA ARG A 45 9.62 -4.65 -6.33
C ARG A 45 9.73 -6.14 -6.61
N LYS A 46 10.94 -6.63 -6.81
CA LYS A 46 11.18 -8.06 -7.06
C LYS A 46 10.78 -8.94 -5.89
N ARG A 47 10.86 -8.45 -4.67
CA ARG A 47 10.45 -9.20 -3.49
C ARG A 47 8.93 -9.24 -3.32
N ILE A 48 8.25 -8.24 -3.83
CA ILE A 48 6.80 -8.11 -3.70
C ILE A 48 6.06 -8.89 -4.78
N VAL A 49 6.56 -8.82 -6.01
CA VAL A 49 5.90 -9.45 -7.17
C VAL A 49 5.76 -10.96 -6.96
N GLY A 50 4.57 -11.47 -7.21
CA GLY A 50 4.28 -12.90 -7.07
C GLY A 50 3.88 -13.32 -5.67
N ASN A 51 4.04 -12.46 -4.68
CA ASN A 51 3.64 -12.75 -3.31
C ASN A 51 2.33 -12.08 -2.97
N THR A 52 1.59 -12.68 -2.04
CA THR A 52 0.37 -12.07 -1.54
C THR A 52 0.73 -11.03 -0.48
N VAL A 53 0.17 -9.84 -0.62
CA VAL A 53 0.42 -8.74 0.32
C VAL A 53 -0.87 -8.35 1.03
N GLU A 54 -0.72 -7.76 2.20
CA GLU A 54 -1.82 -7.24 3.00
C GLU A 54 -1.55 -5.76 3.27
N VAL A 55 -2.51 -4.93 2.92
CA VAL A 55 -2.36 -3.47 3.03
C VAL A 55 -3.63 -2.88 3.63
N VAL A 56 -3.46 -2.00 4.61
CA VAL A 56 -4.58 -1.31 5.28
C VAL A 56 -4.55 0.16 4.86
N GLY A 57 -5.72 0.68 4.57
CA GLY A 57 -5.88 2.10 4.24
C GLY A 57 -7.35 2.48 4.23
N GLN A 58 -7.60 3.72 3.82
CA GLN A 58 -8.97 4.23 3.69
C GLN A 58 -9.45 4.07 2.25
N PHE A 59 -10.67 3.59 2.12
CA PHE A 59 -11.30 3.42 0.83
C PHE A 59 -11.69 4.78 0.23
N LEU A 60 -11.41 4.96 -1.05
CA LEU A 60 -11.91 6.11 -1.79
C LEU A 60 -12.35 5.63 -3.17
N SER A 61 -13.60 5.90 -3.52
CA SER A 61 -14.17 5.47 -4.79
C SER A 61 -13.32 5.90 -5.97
N GLY A 62 -13.10 4.97 -6.88
CA GLY A 62 -12.39 5.26 -8.13
C GLY A 62 -13.33 5.72 -9.22
N SER A 63 -12.79 5.86 -10.42
CA SER A 63 -13.57 6.27 -11.59
C SER A 63 -14.42 5.15 -12.17
N THR A 64 -14.16 3.90 -11.78
CA THR A 64 -14.94 2.75 -12.23
C THR A 64 -15.40 1.93 -11.03
N ARG A 65 -16.35 1.01 -11.27
CA ARG A 65 -16.86 0.13 -10.21
C ARG A 65 -15.83 -0.91 -9.76
N ASP A 66 -14.88 -1.23 -10.62
CA ASP A 66 -13.94 -2.31 -10.37
C ASP A 66 -12.61 -1.81 -9.81
N GLU A 67 -12.49 -0.50 -9.62
CA GLU A 67 -11.27 0.09 -9.07
C GLU A 67 -11.60 1.13 -8.02
N PHE A 68 -10.76 1.17 -7.00
CA PHE A 68 -10.81 2.21 -5.98
C PHE A 68 -9.40 2.59 -5.58
N LYS A 69 -9.30 3.65 -4.79
CA LYS A 69 -8.01 4.09 -4.24
C LYS A 69 -7.92 3.69 -2.78
N LEU A 70 -6.79 3.13 -2.40
CA LEU A 70 -6.47 2.84 -1.01
C LEU A 70 -5.57 3.95 -0.51
N VAL A 71 -6.07 4.75 0.40
CA VAL A 71 -5.48 6.04 0.77
C VAL A 71 -4.92 6.00 2.18
N ARG A 72 -3.76 6.62 2.37
CA ARG A 72 -3.22 6.93 3.69
C ARG A 72 -2.75 8.37 3.68
N MET A 73 -2.82 9.01 4.84
CA MET A 73 -2.22 10.33 5.01
C MET A 73 -0.76 10.15 5.35
N PHE A 74 0.10 10.86 4.67
CA PHE A 74 1.53 10.86 4.89
C PHE A 74 1.95 12.22 5.41
N MET A 75 2.66 12.24 6.53
CA MET A 75 3.15 13.46 7.14
C MET A 75 4.65 13.56 6.96
N TRP A 76 5.09 14.62 6.29
CA TRP A 76 6.50 14.83 5.99
C TRP A 76 7.28 15.33 7.20
N CYS A 77 6.82 16.43 7.79
CA CYS A 77 7.48 17.02 8.95
C CYS A 77 6.52 17.40 10.07
N CYS A 78 5.29 17.77 9.75
CA CYS A 78 4.30 18.13 10.75
C CYS A 78 2.90 17.96 10.18
N ALA A 79 1.88 17.99 11.05
CA ALA A 79 0.51 17.77 10.62
C ALA A 79 0.06 18.72 9.51
N ALA A 80 0.62 19.92 9.45
CA ALA A 80 0.29 20.88 8.40
C ALA A 80 0.77 20.44 7.02
N ASP A 81 1.74 19.53 6.95
CA ASP A 81 2.27 19.00 5.69
C ASP A 81 1.64 17.67 5.30
N ALA A 82 0.64 17.21 6.04
CA ALA A 82 0.01 15.93 5.76
C ALA A 82 -0.60 15.93 4.36
N ARG A 83 -0.32 14.89 3.59
CA ARG A 83 -0.81 14.74 2.22
C ARG A 83 -1.35 13.33 2.02
N PRO A 84 -2.42 13.19 1.22
CA PRO A 84 -2.88 11.86 0.88
C PRO A 84 -1.92 11.21 -0.11
N ILE A 85 -1.61 9.95 0.15
CA ILE A 85 -0.96 9.08 -0.82
C ILE A 85 -1.88 7.90 -1.06
N TYR A 86 -1.80 7.29 -2.24
CA TYR A 86 -2.70 6.20 -2.55
C TYR A 86 -2.11 5.24 -3.56
N VAL A 87 -2.65 4.03 -3.56
CA VAL A 87 -2.44 3.06 -4.63
C VAL A 87 -3.79 2.69 -5.22
N SER A 88 -3.81 2.41 -6.50
CA SER A 88 -5.02 1.91 -7.17
C SER A 88 -5.20 0.44 -6.84
N VAL A 89 -6.44 0.06 -6.56
CA VAL A 89 -6.80 -1.32 -6.22
C VAL A 89 -7.88 -1.77 -7.20
N ALA A 90 -7.66 -2.91 -7.83
CA ALA A 90 -8.65 -3.53 -8.69
C ALA A 90 -9.33 -4.68 -7.95
N HIS A 91 -10.65 -4.69 -7.94
CA HIS A 91 -11.42 -5.74 -7.28
C HIS A 91 -12.79 -5.86 -7.94
N ALA A 92 -13.15 -7.05 -8.40
CA ALA A 92 -14.34 -7.27 -9.20
C ALA A 92 -15.65 -7.21 -8.40
N SER A 93 -15.60 -7.29 -7.09
CA SER A 93 -16.77 -7.43 -6.23
C SER A 93 -16.64 -6.57 -5.00
N LEU A 94 -16.80 -5.26 -5.18
CA LEU A 94 -16.83 -4.34 -4.05
C LEU A 94 -18.17 -4.43 -3.35
N GLY A 95 -18.14 -4.63 -2.03
CA GLY A 95 -19.33 -4.58 -1.20
C GLY A 95 -19.73 -3.16 -0.86
N ASP A 96 -20.56 -3.03 0.17
CA ASP A 96 -21.04 -1.73 0.65
C ASP A 96 -19.97 -1.02 1.48
N VAL A 97 -18.96 -0.49 0.81
CA VAL A 97 -17.91 0.27 1.47
C VAL A 97 -18.08 1.74 1.12
N SER A 98 -18.11 2.57 2.16
CA SER A 98 -18.23 4.02 1.98
C SER A 98 -16.84 4.67 1.93
N ASP A 99 -16.77 5.82 1.29
CA ASP A 99 -15.53 6.58 1.23
C ASP A 99 -15.00 6.85 2.64
N LEU A 100 -13.70 6.74 2.78
CA LEU A 100 -12.93 6.93 4.01
C LEU A 100 -13.08 5.85 5.06
N GLU A 101 -13.84 4.79 4.81
CA GLU A 101 -13.82 3.64 5.70
C GLU A 101 -12.46 2.95 5.64
N TRP A 102 -12.01 2.45 6.77
CA TRP A 102 -10.78 1.68 6.83
C TRP A 102 -11.03 0.27 6.33
N VAL A 103 -10.17 -0.16 5.43
CA VAL A 103 -10.27 -1.50 4.84
C VAL A 103 -8.90 -2.16 4.81
N LYS A 104 -8.93 -3.48 4.81
CA LYS A 104 -7.75 -4.30 4.61
C LYS A 104 -7.87 -4.99 3.27
N VAL A 105 -6.87 -4.81 2.44
CA VAL A 105 -6.81 -5.39 1.10
C VAL A 105 -5.77 -6.49 1.11
N ILE A 106 -6.16 -7.67 0.65
CA ILE A 106 -5.25 -8.80 0.47
C ILE A 106 -5.24 -9.13 -1.01
N GLY A 107 -4.06 -9.17 -1.60
CA GLY A 107 -3.92 -9.42 -3.03
C GLY A 107 -2.49 -9.38 -3.49
N LYS A 108 -2.33 -9.20 -4.79
CA LYS A 108 -1.00 -9.17 -5.42
C LYS A 108 -0.77 -7.85 -6.12
N ALA A 109 0.43 -7.33 -5.96
CA ALA A 109 0.83 -6.10 -6.64
C ALA A 109 1.34 -6.41 -8.03
N GLU A 110 0.86 -5.66 -9.02
CA GLU A 110 1.36 -5.70 -10.38
C GLU A 110 2.00 -4.36 -10.70
N PHE A 111 3.13 -4.41 -11.36
CA PHE A 111 3.84 -3.21 -11.77
C PHE A 111 3.85 -3.16 -13.29
N SER A 112 3.52 -1.99 -13.82
CA SER A 112 3.52 -1.76 -15.26
C SER A 112 4.26 -0.46 -15.57
N ILE A 113 4.70 -0.32 -16.80
CA ILE A 113 5.34 0.90 -17.25
C ILE A 113 4.32 1.72 -18.02
N ASP A 114 4.10 2.95 -17.56
CA ASP A 114 3.17 3.87 -18.17
C ASP A 114 3.91 5.21 -18.37
N ASP A 115 4.02 5.64 -19.62
CA ASP A 115 4.72 6.87 -19.98
C ASP A 115 6.15 6.92 -19.43
N GLY A 116 6.85 5.79 -19.47
CA GLY A 116 8.21 5.69 -18.95
C GLY A 116 8.34 5.59 -17.45
N GLN A 117 7.22 5.56 -16.73
CA GLN A 117 7.19 5.45 -15.27
C GLN A 117 6.58 4.12 -14.85
N THR A 118 7.20 3.50 -13.84
CA THR A 118 6.64 2.31 -13.24
C THR A 118 5.48 2.68 -12.33
N ARG A 119 4.35 2.00 -12.50
CA ARG A 119 3.14 2.21 -11.70
C ARG A 119 2.72 0.90 -11.06
N VAL A 120 2.21 0.98 -9.84
CA VAL A 120 1.71 -0.18 -9.11
C VAL A 120 0.19 -0.22 -9.18
N LEU A 121 -0.34 -1.43 -9.40
CA LEU A 121 -1.76 -1.73 -9.27
C LEU A 121 -1.89 -2.92 -8.33
N LEU A 122 -2.67 -2.78 -7.27
CA LEU A 122 -2.91 -3.86 -6.34
C LEU A 122 -4.16 -4.62 -6.77
N LYS A 123 -3.99 -5.85 -7.19
CA LYS A 123 -5.12 -6.73 -7.56
C LYS A 123 -5.59 -7.46 -6.33
N ALA A 124 -6.74 -7.07 -5.82
CA ALA A 124 -7.26 -7.59 -4.57
C ALA A 124 -7.94 -8.94 -4.76
N ASP A 125 -7.58 -9.88 -3.91
CA ASP A 125 -8.34 -11.12 -3.74
C ASP A 125 -9.48 -10.92 -2.76
N SER A 126 -9.27 -10.05 -1.75
CA SER A 126 -10.32 -9.70 -0.80
C SER A 126 -10.14 -8.27 -0.30
N VAL A 127 -11.26 -7.65 0.03
CA VAL A 127 -11.30 -6.32 0.64
C VAL A 127 -12.28 -6.42 1.81
N ASP A 128 -11.79 -6.22 3.01
CA ASP A 128 -12.59 -6.32 4.22
C ASP A 128 -12.48 -5.03 5.04
N ARG A 129 -13.53 -4.74 5.81
CA ARG A 129 -13.45 -3.64 6.75
C ARG A 129 -12.40 -3.93 7.79
N ALA A 130 -11.70 -2.90 8.22
CA ALA A 130 -10.63 -3.01 9.21
C ALA A 130 -10.77 -1.92 10.25
N ASP A 131 -10.14 -2.14 11.40
CA ASP A 131 -10.03 -1.09 12.40
C ASP A 131 -8.96 -0.11 11.95
N PRO A 132 -9.10 1.19 12.31
CA PRO A 132 -8.03 2.15 12.06
C PRO A 132 -6.75 1.69 12.75
N PRO A 133 -5.59 1.88 12.11
CA PRO A 133 -4.32 1.56 12.78
C PRO A 133 -4.08 2.52 13.94
N GLU A 134 -3.22 2.10 14.86
CA GLU A 134 -2.85 2.94 16.02
C GLU A 134 -2.42 4.33 15.57
N GLU A 135 -1.63 4.39 14.51
CA GLU A 135 -1.22 5.67 13.92
C GLU A 135 -1.96 5.88 12.61
N ALA A 136 -2.83 6.90 12.60
CA ALA A 136 -3.62 7.20 11.42
C ALA A 136 -2.76 7.74 10.28
N MET A 137 -1.61 8.33 10.58
CA MET A 137 -0.70 8.89 9.58
C MET A 137 0.56 8.07 9.44
N LEU A 138 1.07 8.01 8.22
CA LEU A 138 2.40 7.47 7.94
C LEU A 138 3.43 8.59 8.06
N TYR A 139 4.65 8.21 8.37
CA TYR A 139 5.76 9.16 8.52
C TYR A 139 6.91 8.81 7.59
#